data_04d0fc1e1e4ecac08e689a5867662545
#
_entry.id   04d0fc1e1e4ecac08e689a5867662545
#
_cell.length_a   1.000
_cell.length_b   1.000
_cell.length_c   1.000
_cell.angle_alpha   90.00
_cell.angle_beta   90.00
_cell.angle_gamma   90.00
#
_symmetry.space_group_name_H-M   'P 1'
#
loop_
_entity.id
_entity.type
_entity.pdbx_description
1 polymer ?
#
loop_
_entity_poly.entity_id
_entity_poly.type
_entity_poly.pdbx_seq_one_letter_code
_entity_poly.pdbx_strand_id
1 'polypeptide(L)'
;MCTGICFTDNVGNLYFGRNLDWNAPFGERILIMPKGYPLAYSFLDDAPSAHAAIGMGIAYKGYPLFFDCGNDAGLAVAGLNFPGYDQYERAPVNGKANVAAYEFPEWIAANFACISEVQTALENVAIVGKPVSEQLGTSLLHWIISDAKRSIVVEYMADGMHVYDNPVDTLANQPTFSFHLENLRNYISADGAFPEPAKWRRAELAPSGSGATLRGIPGDFYSPSRFGKAAFLKAHYPAKDTESENVARMFH
;
A
#
# COMPACT_ATOMS: atom_id res chain seq x y z
N MET A 1 -10.12 7.61 3.25
CA MET A 1 -9.24 6.76 4.12
C MET A 1 -8.78 5.56 3.30
N CYS A 2 -7.53 5.12 3.49
CA CYS A 2 -7.00 3.99 2.72
C CYS A 2 -6.29 3.00 3.66
N THR A 3 -6.32 1.73 3.31
CA THR A 3 -5.52 0.67 3.94
C THR A 3 -5.15 -0.33 2.86
N GLY A 4 -3.86 -0.56 2.66
CA GLY A 4 -3.33 -1.55 1.74
C GLY A 4 -2.74 -2.73 2.50
N ILE A 5 -2.91 -3.92 1.99
CA ILE A 5 -2.34 -5.16 2.52
C ILE A 5 -1.89 -6.07 1.39
N CYS A 6 -0.89 -6.87 1.67
CA CYS A 6 -0.56 -8.03 0.85
C CYS A 6 -0.31 -9.25 1.74
N PHE A 7 -0.63 -10.42 1.26
CA PHE A 7 -0.39 -11.68 1.95
C PHE A 7 -0.22 -12.82 0.97
N THR A 8 0.40 -13.90 1.42
CA THR A 8 0.62 -15.12 0.64
C THR A 8 -0.19 -16.26 1.25
N ASP A 9 -0.89 -17.02 0.42
CA ASP A 9 -1.63 -18.20 0.86
C ASP A 9 -0.73 -19.43 1.08
N ASN A 10 -1.33 -20.56 1.47
CA ASN A 10 -0.61 -21.80 1.78
C ASN A 10 0.06 -22.43 0.55
N VAL A 11 -0.33 -22.05 -0.67
CA VAL A 11 0.23 -22.58 -1.93
C VAL A 11 1.15 -21.57 -2.63
N GLY A 12 1.38 -20.40 -2.01
CA GLY A 12 2.34 -19.40 -2.48
C GLY A 12 1.78 -18.33 -3.41
N ASN A 13 0.46 -18.24 -3.57
CA ASN A 13 -0.13 -17.14 -4.33
C ASN A 13 -0.09 -15.85 -3.52
N LEU A 14 0.34 -14.76 -4.16
CA LEU A 14 0.29 -13.41 -3.59
C LEU A 14 -1.08 -12.78 -3.85
N TYR A 15 -1.63 -12.20 -2.80
CA TYR A 15 -2.81 -11.34 -2.86
C TYR A 15 -2.40 -9.93 -2.47
N PHE A 16 -2.76 -8.98 -3.31
CA PHE A 16 -2.56 -7.56 -3.06
C PHE A 16 -3.89 -6.85 -3.20
N GLY A 17 -4.24 -6.01 -2.23
CA GLY A 17 -5.47 -5.24 -2.28
C GLY A 17 -5.46 -4.05 -1.35
N ARG A 18 -6.38 -3.13 -1.60
CA ARG A 18 -6.54 -1.98 -0.74
C ARG A 18 -7.99 -1.49 -0.69
N ASN A 19 -8.36 -0.82 0.38
CA ASN A 19 -9.58 -0.02 0.48
C ASN A 19 -9.27 1.41 0.05
N LEU A 20 -10.01 1.93 -0.93
CA LEU A 20 -10.05 3.35 -1.28
C LEU A 20 -11.36 3.93 -0.75
N ASP A 21 -11.27 4.76 0.27
CA ASP A 21 -12.42 5.45 0.84
C ASP A 21 -12.22 6.96 0.67
N TRP A 22 -13.04 7.56 -0.19
CA TRP A 22 -13.00 8.97 -0.54
C TRP A 22 -14.39 9.58 -0.50
N ASN A 23 -14.50 10.89 -0.35
CA ASN A 23 -15.78 11.58 -0.13
C ASN A 23 -16.65 11.71 -1.40
N ALA A 24 -16.05 11.51 -2.58
CA ALA A 24 -16.73 11.61 -3.85
C ALA A 24 -16.11 10.64 -4.87
N PRO A 25 -16.88 10.10 -5.81
CA PRO A 25 -16.34 9.25 -6.86
C PRO A 25 -15.48 10.07 -7.82
N PHE A 26 -14.37 9.50 -8.26
CA PHE A 26 -13.52 10.05 -9.32
C PHE A 26 -13.95 9.60 -10.72
N GLY A 27 -14.96 8.73 -10.82
CA GLY A 27 -15.29 8.00 -12.05
C GLY A 27 -14.33 6.85 -12.30
N GLU A 28 -13.83 6.28 -11.21
CA GLU A 28 -12.90 5.16 -11.17
C GLU A 28 -13.49 3.92 -11.85
N ARG A 29 -12.62 3.20 -12.51
CA ARG A 29 -12.95 1.95 -13.22
C ARG A 29 -11.74 1.05 -13.29
N ILE A 30 -11.97 -0.20 -13.62
CA ILE A 30 -10.88 -1.12 -13.95
C ILE A 30 -10.28 -0.68 -15.27
N LEU A 31 -8.96 -0.45 -15.26
CA LEU A 31 -8.15 -0.15 -16.44
C LEU A 31 -7.25 -1.32 -16.76
N ILE A 32 -7.10 -1.61 -18.03
CA ILE A 32 -6.14 -2.59 -18.56
C ILE A 32 -5.19 -1.84 -19.46
N MET A 33 -3.91 -1.87 -19.13
CA MET A 33 -2.81 -1.35 -19.95
C MET A 33 -2.10 -2.55 -20.60
N PRO A 34 -2.20 -2.75 -21.91
CA PRO A 34 -1.50 -3.84 -22.57
C PRO A 34 0.02 -3.57 -22.59
N LYS A 35 0.81 -4.62 -22.68
CA LYS A 35 2.24 -4.51 -22.96
C LYS A 35 2.48 -3.76 -24.28
N GLY A 36 3.45 -2.85 -24.28
CA GLY A 36 3.73 -1.98 -25.43
C GLY A 36 2.81 -0.76 -25.52
N TYR A 37 2.00 -0.48 -24.48
CA TYR A 37 1.17 0.72 -24.45
C TYR A 37 2.05 1.98 -24.46
N PRO A 38 1.80 2.96 -25.37
CA PRO A 38 2.59 4.18 -25.45
C PRO A 38 2.30 5.07 -24.24
N LEU A 39 3.32 5.30 -23.42
CA LEU A 39 3.24 6.14 -22.24
C LEU A 39 3.94 7.47 -22.50
N ALA A 40 3.22 8.56 -22.31
CA ALA A 40 3.72 9.92 -22.36
C ALA A 40 3.89 10.46 -20.94
N TYR A 41 5.09 10.41 -20.42
CA TYR A 41 5.42 10.90 -19.08
C TYR A 41 5.59 12.42 -19.04
N SER A 42 5.40 13.00 -17.86
CA SER A 42 5.55 14.44 -17.67
C SER A 42 6.99 14.93 -17.76
N PHE A 43 7.95 14.08 -17.34
CA PHE A 43 9.35 14.48 -17.16
C PHE A 43 10.34 13.41 -17.62
N LEU A 44 9.89 12.24 -18.02
CA LEU A 44 10.69 11.19 -18.64
C LEU A 44 10.44 11.17 -20.14
N ASP A 45 11.32 10.52 -20.88
CA ASP A 45 11.10 10.24 -22.28
C ASP A 45 9.90 9.31 -22.47
N ASP A 46 9.11 9.53 -23.51
CA ASP A 46 8.02 8.66 -23.89
C ASP A 46 8.54 7.26 -24.19
N ALA A 47 7.92 6.24 -23.62
CA ALA A 47 8.33 4.87 -23.80
C ALA A 47 7.12 3.93 -23.80
N PRO A 48 7.17 2.84 -24.57
CA PRO A 48 6.16 1.80 -24.46
C PRO A 48 6.31 1.02 -23.14
N SER A 49 5.19 0.63 -22.52
CA SER A 49 5.21 -0.19 -21.30
C SER A 49 5.93 -1.53 -21.56
N ALA A 50 6.85 -1.90 -20.68
CA ALA A 50 7.53 -3.21 -20.74
C ALA A 50 6.62 -4.35 -20.25
N HIS A 51 5.64 -4.02 -19.40
CA HIS A 51 4.69 -4.96 -18.81
C HIS A 51 3.25 -4.56 -19.10
N ALA A 52 2.35 -5.54 -19.19
CA ALA A 52 0.92 -5.31 -19.10
C ALA A 52 0.53 -5.07 -17.64
N ALA A 53 -0.46 -4.22 -17.39
CA ALA A 53 -0.97 -3.97 -16.04
C ALA A 53 -2.49 -3.89 -16.01
N ILE A 54 -3.06 -4.26 -14.86
CA ILE A 54 -4.48 -4.13 -14.56
C ILE A 54 -4.63 -3.49 -13.18
N GLY A 55 -5.59 -2.60 -13.02
CA GLY A 55 -5.82 -1.97 -11.74
C GLY A 55 -7.04 -1.04 -11.73
N MET A 56 -7.25 -0.40 -10.58
CA MET A 56 -8.28 0.62 -10.41
C MET A 56 -7.69 2.00 -10.70
N GLY A 57 -8.41 2.81 -11.46
CA GLY A 57 -7.93 4.15 -11.79
C GLY A 57 -8.92 4.92 -12.65
N ILE A 58 -8.46 6.01 -13.26
CA ILE A 58 -9.21 6.79 -14.23
C ILE A 58 -8.43 6.94 -15.54
N ALA A 59 -9.11 6.88 -16.66
CA ALA A 59 -8.51 7.20 -17.96
C ALA A 59 -8.60 8.73 -18.17
N TYR A 60 -7.48 9.42 -18.00
CA TYR A 60 -7.41 10.86 -18.19
C TYR A 60 -6.70 11.20 -19.50
N LYS A 61 -7.46 11.69 -20.49
CA LYS A 61 -6.93 12.04 -21.83
C LYS A 61 -6.13 10.90 -22.49
N GLY A 62 -6.58 9.67 -22.30
CA GLY A 62 -5.89 8.48 -22.81
C GLY A 62 -4.75 7.96 -21.93
N TYR A 63 -4.40 8.65 -20.85
CA TYR A 63 -3.40 8.20 -19.90
C TYR A 63 -4.05 7.38 -18.78
N PRO A 64 -3.54 6.18 -18.44
CA PRO A 64 -4.08 5.35 -17.37
C PRO A 64 -3.55 5.83 -16.00
N LEU A 65 -4.30 6.66 -15.32
CA LEU A 65 -3.97 7.07 -13.94
C LEU A 65 -4.41 5.98 -12.98
N PHE A 66 -3.51 5.08 -12.63
CA PHE A 66 -3.76 4.03 -11.65
C PHE A 66 -3.71 4.56 -10.21
N PHE A 67 -4.71 4.22 -9.42
CA PHE A 67 -4.69 4.39 -7.97
C PHE A 67 -3.97 3.21 -7.29
N ASP A 68 -4.19 2.03 -7.87
CA ASP A 68 -3.50 0.76 -7.58
C ASP A 68 -3.50 -0.10 -8.83
N CYS A 69 -2.47 -0.91 -8.99
CA CYS A 69 -2.38 -1.85 -10.11
C CYS A 69 -1.38 -2.98 -9.81
N GLY A 70 -1.53 -4.06 -10.56
CA GLY A 70 -0.55 -5.13 -10.65
C GLY A 70 -0.18 -5.40 -12.10
N ASN A 71 1.03 -5.86 -12.33
CA ASN A 71 1.52 -6.18 -13.67
C ASN A 71 1.66 -7.70 -13.91
N ASP A 72 1.92 -8.06 -15.16
CA ASP A 72 2.06 -9.46 -15.63
C ASP A 72 3.34 -10.15 -15.13
N ALA A 73 4.26 -9.43 -14.48
CA ALA A 73 5.42 -9.98 -13.79
C ALA A 73 5.16 -10.31 -12.30
N GLY A 74 3.98 -9.92 -11.76
CA GLY A 74 3.61 -10.15 -10.36
C GLY A 74 4.04 -9.03 -9.41
N LEU A 75 4.39 -7.84 -9.92
CA LEU A 75 4.63 -6.65 -9.12
C LEU A 75 3.32 -5.86 -8.97
N ALA A 76 3.00 -5.45 -7.76
CA ALA A 76 1.83 -4.65 -7.44
C ALA A 76 2.20 -3.37 -6.71
N VAL A 77 1.42 -2.30 -6.92
CA VAL A 77 1.62 -0.99 -6.29
C VAL A 77 0.30 -0.31 -5.99
N ALA A 78 0.22 0.40 -4.86
CA ALA A 78 -0.90 1.28 -4.55
C ALA A 78 -0.42 2.59 -3.94
N GLY A 79 -1.06 3.69 -4.33
CA GLY A 79 -0.88 5.00 -3.70
C GLY A 79 -1.95 5.23 -2.64
N LEU A 80 -1.55 5.62 -1.43
CA LEU A 80 -2.42 5.97 -0.32
C LEU A 80 -2.23 7.45 0.03
N ASN A 81 -3.32 8.12 0.41
CA ASN A 81 -3.28 9.54 0.74
C ASN A 81 -2.40 9.81 1.97
N PHE A 82 -1.48 10.79 1.87
CA PHE A 82 -0.43 11.09 2.84
C PHE A 82 -0.29 12.59 3.14
N PRO A 83 -1.39 13.33 3.27
CA PRO A 83 -1.36 14.79 3.39
C PRO A 83 -0.60 15.28 4.60
N GLY A 84 0.18 16.35 4.40
CA GLY A 84 0.95 17.03 5.42
C GLY A 84 2.32 16.44 5.72
N TYR A 85 2.65 15.31 5.12
CA TYR A 85 3.95 14.66 5.21
C TYR A 85 4.65 14.59 3.84
N ASP A 86 3.89 14.47 2.76
CA ASP A 86 4.38 14.51 1.40
C ASP A 86 4.99 15.88 1.07
N GLN A 87 6.25 15.89 0.66
CA GLN A 87 6.93 17.10 0.21
C GLN A 87 7.77 16.81 -1.02
N TYR A 88 7.09 16.72 -2.15
CA TYR A 88 7.73 16.47 -3.44
C TYR A 88 8.57 17.65 -3.93
N GLU A 89 9.46 17.38 -4.88
CA GLU A 89 10.19 18.41 -5.59
C GLU A 89 9.23 19.36 -6.32
N ARG A 90 9.54 20.63 -6.30
CA ARG A 90 8.73 21.67 -6.97
C ARG A 90 9.02 21.74 -8.48
N ALA A 91 10.14 21.21 -8.91
CA ALA A 91 10.61 21.19 -10.29
C ALA A 91 11.54 19.98 -10.51
N PRO A 92 11.75 19.56 -11.76
CA PRO A 92 12.68 18.48 -12.09
C PRO A 92 14.08 18.72 -11.53
N VAL A 93 14.68 17.67 -10.96
CA VAL A 93 16.03 17.65 -10.42
C VAL A 93 17.01 17.18 -11.50
N ASN A 94 18.04 17.97 -11.78
CA ASN A 94 19.04 17.62 -12.79
C ASN A 94 19.80 16.33 -12.41
N GLY A 95 19.96 15.45 -13.38
CA GLY A 95 20.66 14.18 -13.22
C GLY A 95 19.86 13.09 -12.54
N LYS A 96 18.57 13.31 -12.25
CA LYS A 96 17.66 12.31 -11.73
C LYS A 96 16.55 11.95 -12.73
N ALA A 97 16.04 10.75 -12.64
CA ALA A 97 14.79 10.37 -13.27
C ALA A 97 13.63 11.04 -12.52
N ASN A 98 12.98 12.00 -13.15
CA ASN A 98 11.90 12.77 -12.54
C ASN A 98 10.55 12.12 -12.85
N VAL A 99 9.79 11.75 -11.84
CA VAL A 99 8.47 11.11 -11.97
C VAL A 99 7.42 11.98 -11.29
N ALA A 100 6.33 12.31 -11.97
CA ALA A 100 5.24 13.00 -11.30
C ALA A 100 4.56 12.06 -10.30
N ALA A 101 4.14 12.59 -9.15
CA ALA A 101 3.58 11.78 -8.07
C ALA A 101 2.39 10.91 -8.53
N TYR A 102 1.56 11.42 -9.44
CA TYR A 102 0.42 10.68 -9.98
C TYR A 102 0.81 9.61 -11.01
N GLU A 103 2.00 9.70 -11.62
CA GLU A 103 2.53 8.74 -12.59
C GLU A 103 3.27 7.58 -11.91
N PHE A 104 3.56 7.71 -10.62
CA PHE A 104 4.42 6.75 -9.92
C PHE A 104 3.87 5.31 -9.91
N PRO A 105 2.57 5.04 -9.64
CA PRO A 105 2.05 3.68 -9.69
C PRO A 105 2.18 3.04 -11.07
N GLU A 106 1.84 3.80 -12.10
CA GLU A 106 1.92 3.32 -13.47
C GLU A 106 3.37 3.14 -13.93
N TRP A 107 4.26 4.10 -13.60
CA TRP A 107 5.69 3.98 -13.88
C TRP A 107 6.31 2.72 -13.25
N ILE A 108 5.93 2.38 -12.02
CA ILE A 108 6.35 1.14 -11.36
C ILE A 108 5.83 -0.08 -12.13
N ALA A 109 4.53 -0.14 -12.38
CA ALA A 109 3.93 -1.31 -13.03
C ALA A 109 4.36 -1.49 -14.49
N ALA A 110 4.61 -0.39 -15.21
CA ALA A 110 5.00 -0.44 -16.61
C ALA A 110 6.45 -0.90 -16.84
N ASN A 111 7.36 -0.63 -15.89
CA ASN A 111 8.79 -0.73 -16.17
C ASN A 111 9.52 -1.81 -15.38
N PHE A 112 8.98 -2.33 -14.27
CA PHE A 112 9.71 -3.24 -13.37
C PHE A 112 8.99 -4.56 -13.16
N ALA A 113 9.79 -5.63 -12.98
CA ALA A 113 9.29 -6.97 -12.73
C ALA A 113 9.32 -7.36 -11.24
N CYS A 114 10.15 -6.72 -10.41
CA CYS A 114 10.30 -7.07 -9.00
C CYS A 114 10.78 -5.87 -8.15
N ILE A 115 10.66 -6.01 -6.83
CA ILE A 115 11.09 -4.97 -5.87
C ILE A 115 12.59 -4.65 -5.98
N SER A 116 13.43 -5.60 -6.29
CA SER A 116 14.88 -5.34 -6.40
C SER A 116 15.20 -4.37 -7.54
N GLU A 117 14.52 -4.48 -8.68
CA GLU A 117 14.64 -3.53 -9.80
C GLU A 117 14.11 -2.16 -9.41
N VAL A 118 12.95 -2.10 -8.74
CA VAL A 118 12.39 -0.86 -8.21
C VAL A 118 13.35 -0.16 -7.28
N GLN A 119 13.91 -0.86 -6.30
CA GLN A 119 14.85 -0.27 -5.34
C GLN A 119 16.09 0.31 -6.01
N THR A 120 16.66 -0.40 -6.98
CA THR A 120 17.80 0.10 -7.75
C THR A 120 17.45 1.37 -8.53
N ALA A 121 16.25 1.40 -9.15
CA ALA A 121 15.81 2.59 -9.87
C ALA A 121 15.56 3.78 -8.93
N LEU A 122 14.98 3.54 -7.75
CA LEU A 122 14.67 4.60 -6.77
C LEU A 122 15.90 5.32 -6.22
N GLU A 123 17.08 4.74 -6.28
CA GLU A 123 18.34 5.41 -5.89
C GLU A 123 18.57 6.71 -6.69
N ASN A 124 18.06 6.78 -7.92
CA ASN A 124 18.24 7.91 -8.81
C ASN A 124 16.91 8.56 -9.26
N VAL A 125 15.85 8.48 -8.45
CA VAL A 125 14.56 9.08 -8.75
C VAL A 125 14.31 10.34 -7.92
N ALA A 126 13.60 11.29 -8.49
CA ALA A 126 12.96 12.39 -7.79
C ALA A 126 11.47 12.40 -8.08
N ILE A 127 10.65 12.50 -7.06
CA ILE A 127 9.20 12.66 -7.22
C ILE A 127 8.88 14.15 -7.31
N VAL A 128 8.20 14.53 -8.39
CA VAL A 128 7.84 15.92 -8.66
C VAL A 128 6.35 16.16 -8.41
N GLY A 129 6.04 17.20 -7.66
CA GLY A 129 4.69 17.61 -7.29
C GLY A 129 3.95 18.31 -8.44
N LYS A 130 3.75 17.60 -9.55
CA LYS A 130 2.96 18.11 -10.68
C LYS A 130 1.48 17.80 -10.47
N PRO A 131 0.57 18.79 -10.63
CA PRO A 131 -0.87 18.52 -10.60
C PRO A 131 -1.31 17.72 -11.84
N VAL A 132 -2.26 16.81 -11.65
CA VAL A 132 -2.90 16.06 -12.75
C VAL A 132 -3.63 17.03 -13.68
N SER A 133 -4.39 17.95 -13.09
CA SER A 133 -5.06 19.08 -13.76
C SER A 133 -5.36 20.15 -12.70
N GLU A 134 -5.85 21.32 -13.15
CA GLU A 134 -6.30 22.37 -12.21
C GLU A 134 -7.41 21.89 -11.27
N GLN A 135 -8.28 20.98 -11.73
CA GLN A 135 -9.40 20.47 -10.94
C GLN A 135 -8.97 19.34 -9.96
N LEU A 136 -8.06 18.48 -10.39
CA LEU A 136 -7.64 17.33 -9.60
C LEU A 136 -6.47 17.64 -8.65
N GLY A 137 -5.68 18.68 -8.95
CA GLY A 137 -4.56 19.07 -8.11
C GLY A 137 -3.40 18.06 -8.11
N THR A 138 -2.52 18.21 -7.14
CA THR A 138 -1.39 17.29 -6.91
C THR A 138 -1.83 16.12 -6.03
N SER A 139 -1.48 14.91 -6.42
CA SER A 139 -1.74 13.71 -5.64
C SER A 139 -0.76 13.66 -4.46
N LEU A 140 -1.28 13.71 -3.23
CA LEU A 140 -0.52 13.71 -1.98
C LEU A 140 -0.44 12.26 -1.46
N LEU A 141 0.58 11.51 -1.89
CA LEU A 141 0.63 10.05 -1.73
C LEU A 141 1.92 9.56 -1.08
N HIS A 142 1.83 8.42 -0.44
CA HIS A 142 2.91 7.46 -0.24
C HIS A 142 2.47 6.10 -0.82
N TRP A 143 3.40 5.18 -1.00
CA TRP A 143 3.11 3.99 -1.80
C TRP A 143 3.54 2.72 -1.08
N ILE A 144 2.74 1.66 -1.23
CA ILE A 144 3.12 0.28 -0.95
C ILE A 144 3.36 -0.44 -2.28
N ILE A 145 4.48 -1.14 -2.37
CA ILE A 145 4.87 -1.92 -3.55
C ILE A 145 5.15 -3.34 -3.06
N SER A 146 4.63 -4.34 -3.75
CA SER A 146 4.77 -5.74 -3.37
C SER A 146 5.10 -6.63 -4.56
N ASP A 147 5.96 -7.61 -4.32
CA ASP A 147 6.15 -8.77 -5.19
C ASP A 147 5.86 -10.07 -4.40
N ALA A 148 6.04 -11.22 -5.02
CA ALA A 148 5.76 -12.51 -4.38
C ALA A 148 6.60 -12.81 -3.11
N LYS A 149 7.62 -12.01 -2.82
CA LYS A 149 8.56 -12.27 -1.72
C LYS A 149 8.39 -11.33 -0.53
N ARG A 150 8.06 -10.05 -0.80
CA ARG A 150 8.02 -8.99 0.21
C ARG A 150 7.27 -7.77 -0.28
N SER A 151 7.11 -6.80 0.62
CA SER A 151 6.67 -5.45 0.26
C SER A 151 7.64 -4.38 0.77
N ILE A 152 7.58 -3.22 0.14
CA ILE A 152 8.27 -2.00 0.56
C ILE A 152 7.28 -0.85 0.65
N VAL A 153 7.64 0.17 1.43
CA VAL A 153 6.92 1.44 1.49
C VAL A 153 7.83 2.55 0.98
N VAL A 154 7.30 3.42 0.14
CA VAL A 154 8.00 4.60 -0.37
C VAL A 154 7.29 5.85 0.12
N GLU A 155 8.01 6.70 0.83
CA GLU A 155 7.57 8.02 1.30
C GLU A 155 8.52 9.09 0.79
N TYR A 156 7.99 10.19 0.25
CA TYR A 156 8.80 11.33 -0.17
C TYR A 156 8.46 12.53 0.71
N MET A 157 9.37 12.86 1.60
CA MET A 157 9.18 13.85 2.67
C MET A 157 10.16 15.02 2.55
N ALA A 158 10.14 15.94 3.52
CA ALA A 158 10.98 17.15 3.52
C ALA A 158 12.48 16.87 3.44
N ASP A 159 12.93 15.76 3.95
CA ASP A 159 14.32 15.28 3.97
C ASP A 159 14.63 14.31 2.82
N GLY A 160 13.70 14.12 1.88
CA GLY A 160 13.86 13.34 0.67
C GLY A 160 13.05 12.04 0.64
N MET A 161 13.52 11.11 -0.21
CA MET A 161 12.88 9.82 -0.41
C MET A 161 13.32 8.81 0.65
N HIS A 162 12.34 8.15 1.25
CA HIS A 162 12.54 7.04 2.18
C HIS A 162 11.94 5.77 1.57
N VAL A 163 12.72 4.71 1.55
CA VAL A 163 12.31 3.38 1.09
C VAL A 163 12.49 2.42 2.26
N TYR A 164 11.36 1.93 2.79
CA TYR A 164 11.35 1.03 3.93
C TYR A 164 11.05 -0.40 3.49
N ASP A 165 11.76 -1.38 4.04
CA ASP A 165 11.28 -2.74 4.05
C ASP A 165 10.02 -2.83 4.92
N ASN A 166 9.00 -3.56 4.48
CA ASN A 166 7.71 -3.61 5.16
C ASN A 166 7.47 -4.99 5.80
N PRO A 167 7.88 -5.19 7.04
CA PRO A 167 7.83 -6.51 7.68
C PRO A 167 6.41 -6.99 8.01
N VAL A 168 5.42 -6.11 7.89
CA VAL A 168 4.01 -6.42 8.19
C VAL A 168 3.11 -6.40 6.95
N ASP A 169 3.67 -6.06 5.79
CA ASP A 169 2.97 -6.01 4.50
C ASP A 169 1.65 -5.21 4.53
N THR A 170 1.63 -4.14 5.29
CA THR A 170 0.46 -3.29 5.52
C THR A 170 0.85 -1.83 5.41
N LEU A 171 -0.01 -0.99 4.83
CA LEU A 171 0.12 0.45 4.83
C LEU A 171 -1.25 1.08 5.09
N ALA A 172 -1.28 2.16 5.88
CA ALA A 172 -2.45 3.02 6.05
C ALA A 172 -2.11 4.44 5.55
N ASN A 173 -2.89 5.45 5.91
CA ASN A 173 -2.57 6.84 5.62
C ASN A 173 -1.50 7.37 6.59
N GLN A 174 -1.33 8.72 6.67
CA GLN A 174 -0.44 9.36 7.66
C GLN A 174 -0.72 8.86 9.10
N PRO A 175 0.22 8.95 10.05
CA PRO A 175 1.58 9.51 9.94
C PRO A 175 2.54 8.66 9.11
N THR A 176 3.85 8.87 9.30
CA THR A 176 4.90 8.14 8.58
C THR A 176 4.87 6.63 8.86
N PHE A 177 5.40 5.84 7.95
CA PHE A 177 5.49 4.39 8.11
C PHE A 177 6.32 3.99 9.34
N SER A 178 7.40 4.71 9.61
CA SER A 178 8.21 4.50 10.83
C SER A 178 7.40 4.70 12.11
N PHE A 179 6.52 5.69 12.17
CA PHE A 179 5.59 5.86 13.29
C PHE A 179 4.64 4.67 13.41
N HIS A 180 4.09 4.21 12.30
CA HIS A 180 3.18 3.06 12.30
C HIS A 180 3.85 1.80 12.84
N LEU A 181 5.09 1.51 12.44
CA LEU A 181 5.84 0.37 12.97
C LEU A 181 6.12 0.52 14.47
N GLU A 182 6.52 1.71 14.92
CA GLU A 182 6.75 1.96 16.35
C GLU A 182 5.47 1.82 17.16
N ASN A 183 4.33 2.27 16.63
CA ASN A 183 3.03 2.16 17.28
C ASN A 183 2.57 0.70 17.47
N LEU A 184 3.04 -0.26 16.68
CA LEU A 184 2.71 -1.68 16.88
C LEU A 184 3.17 -2.20 18.24
N ARG A 185 4.18 -1.60 18.86
CA ARG A 185 4.65 -1.98 20.21
C ARG A 185 3.58 -1.82 21.29
N ASN A 186 2.58 -0.96 21.07
CA ASN A 186 1.44 -0.82 21.97
C ASN A 186 0.54 -2.07 22.00
N TYR A 187 0.67 -2.95 21.00
CA TYR A 187 -0.16 -4.15 20.82
C TYR A 187 0.61 -5.45 21.03
N ILE A 188 1.82 -5.40 21.57
CA ILE A 188 2.72 -6.56 21.73
C ILE A 188 2.11 -7.69 22.58
N SER A 189 1.16 -7.37 23.48
CA SER A 189 0.44 -8.35 24.29
C SER A 189 -0.76 -9.00 23.58
N ALA A 190 -1.11 -8.54 22.40
CA ALA A 190 -2.18 -9.12 21.59
C ALA A 190 -1.59 -10.25 20.73
N ASP A 191 -1.78 -11.49 21.15
CA ASP A 191 -1.18 -12.67 20.51
C ASP A 191 -2.19 -13.53 19.73
N GLY A 192 -3.47 -13.12 19.69
CA GLY A 192 -4.54 -13.87 19.03
C GLY A 192 -4.97 -15.13 19.77
N ALA A 193 -4.34 -15.49 20.88
CA ALA A 193 -4.68 -16.67 21.66
C ALA A 193 -5.91 -16.43 22.55
N PHE A 194 -6.64 -17.49 22.84
CA PHE A 194 -7.70 -17.43 23.83
C PHE A 194 -7.05 -17.30 25.23
N PRO A 195 -7.48 -16.32 26.06
CA PRO A 195 -6.84 -16.11 27.35
C PRO A 195 -7.04 -17.28 28.31
N GLU A 196 -5.99 -17.65 29.00
CA GLU A 196 -6.03 -18.66 30.04
C GLU A 196 -6.68 -18.11 31.33
N PRO A 197 -7.33 -18.97 32.14
CA PRO A 197 -7.80 -18.59 33.46
C PRO A 197 -6.68 -18.03 34.32
N ALA A 198 -6.99 -16.98 35.07
CA ALA A 198 -6.04 -16.30 35.95
C ALA A 198 -6.55 -16.19 37.37
N LYS A 199 -5.63 -16.08 38.35
CA LYS A 199 -5.96 -15.88 39.77
C LYS A 199 -5.39 -14.56 40.26
N TRP A 200 -6.28 -13.66 40.68
CA TRP A 200 -5.90 -12.42 41.35
C TRP A 200 -6.24 -12.49 42.85
N ARG A 201 -5.22 -12.76 43.66
CA ARG A 201 -5.38 -13.03 45.07
C ARG A 201 -6.36 -14.20 45.35
N ARG A 202 -7.63 -13.91 45.73
CA ARG A 202 -8.68 -14.91 45.98
C ARG A 202 -9.71 -15.03 44.86
N ALA A 203 -9.66 -14.13 43.90
CA ALA A 203 -10.58 -14.14 42.74
C ALA A 203 -10.04 -15.09 41.66
N GLU A 204 -10.83 -16.09 41.30
CA GLU A 204 -10.58 -16.92 40.14
C GLU A 204 -11.30 -16.30 38.92
N LEU A 205 -10.53 -16.02 37.88
CA LEU A 205 -11.01 -15.33 36.69
C LEU A 205 -10.91 -16.29 35.51
N ALA A 206 -12.02 -16.53 34.87
CA ALA A 206 -12.10 -17.30 33.63
C ALA A 206 -12.65 -16.42 32.50
N PRO A 207 -12.26 -16.67 31.26
CA PRO A 207 -12.82 -15.96 30.12
C PRO A 207 -14.33 -16.16 30.05
N SER A 208 -15.08 -15.06 29.86
CA SER A 208 -16.54 -15.07 29.85
C SER A 208 -17.19 -15.43 28.50
N GLY A 209 -16.37 -15.67 27.46
CA GLY A 209 -16.84 -16.03 26.12
C GLY A 209 -15.79 -15.88 25.05
N SER A 210 -16.19 -16.15 23.80
CA SER A 210 -15.34 -15.97 22.62
C SER A 210 -15.06 -14.48 22.30
N GLY A 211 -14.04 -14.21 21.48
CA GLY A 211 -13.69 -12.86 21.02
C GLY A 211 -12.70 -12.11 21.91
N ALA A 212 -12.25 -12.70 23.02
CA ALA A 212 -11.24 -12.08 23.90
C ALA A 212 -9.87 -11.95 23.23
N THR A 213 -9.62 -12.68 22.16
CA THR A 213 -8.37 -12.69 21.37
C THR A 213 -8.03 -11.34 20.71
N LEU A 214 -9.03 -10.52 20.46
CA LEU A 214 -8.86 -9.17 19.86
C LEU A 214 -8.83 -8.05 20.91
N ARG A 215 -8.78 -8.39 22.18
CA ARG A 215 -8.79 -7.41 23.26
C ARG A 215 -7.56 -6.52 23.21
N GLY A 216 -7.78 -5.20 23.13
CA GLY A 216 -6.72 -4.20 23.03
C GLY A 216 -6.37 -3.79 21.59
N ILE A 217 -6.85 -4.52 20.59
CA ILE A 217 -6.73 -4.10 19.18
C ILE A 217 -7.78 -3.01 18.93
N PRO A 218 -7.38 -1.85 18.34
CA PRO A 218 -8.29 -0.73 18.14
C PRO A 218 -9.36 -1.05 17.09
N GLY A 219 -10.56 -0.54 17.28
CA GLY A 219 -11.70 -0.75 16.37
C GLY A 219 -12.14 0.49 15.59
N ASP A 220 -11.55 1.65 15.88
CA ASP A 220 -11.89 2.91 15.21
C ASP A 220 -11.25 3.03 13.82
N PHE A 221 -11.62 4.11 13.09
CA PHE A 221 -11.16 4.36 11.71
C PHE A 221 -9.93 5.26 11.61
N TYR A 222 -9.30 5.64 12.71
CA TYR A 222 -8.07 6.42 12.70
C TYR A 222 -6.93 5.66 12.02
N SER A 223 -6.06 6.36 11.29
CA SER A 223 -5.04 5.69 10.46
C SER A 223 -4.12 4.75 11.26
N PRO A 224 -3.53 5.15 12.40
CA PRO A 224 -2.74 4.26 13.24
C PRO A 224 -3.52 3.04 13.75
N SER A 225 -4.81 3.22 14.06
CA SER A 225 -5.68 2.14 14.52
C SER A 225 -5.94 1.11 13.41
N ARG A 226 -6.23 1.59 12.20
CA ARG A 226 -6.42 0.72 11.02
C ARG A 226 -5.15 -0.03 10.65
N PHE A 227 -3.98 0.65 10.72
CA PHE A 227 -2.69 0.01 10.49
C PHE A 227 -2.46 -1.13 11.48
N GLY A 228 -2.58 -0.85 12.80
CA GLY A 228 -2.38 -1.85 13.85
C GLY A 228 -3.35 -3.03 13.72
N LYS A 229 -4.64 -2.75 13.46
CA LYS A 229 -5.65 -3.79 13.26
C LYS A 229 -5.35 -4.65 12.02
N ALA A 230 -5.01 -4.04 10.88
CA ALA A 230 -4.72 -4.77 9.65
C ALA A 230 -3.45 -5.62 9.79
N ALA A 231 -2.38 -5.08 10.37
CA ALA A 231 -1.15 -5.82 10.64
C ALA A 231 -1.40 -7.02 11.58
N PHE A 232 -2.18 -6.82 12.65
CA PHE A 232 -2.55 -7.89 13.57
C PHE A 232 -3.38 -8.98 12.88
N LEU A 233 -4.44 -8.60 12.16
CA LEU A 233 -5.30 -9.57 11.47
C LEU A 233 -4.53 -10.35 10.41
N LYS A 234 -3.66 -9.69 9.66
CA LYS A 234 -2.80 -10.35 8.67
C LYS A 234 -1.83 -11.35 9.33
N ALA A 235 -1.19 -10.98 10.44
CA ALA A 235 -0.25 -11.84 11.15
C ALA A 235 -0.92 -13.11 11.73
N HIS A 236 -2.21 -13.03 12.05
CA HIS A 236 -2.98 -14.14 12.64
C HIS A 236 -4.00 -14.73 11.66
N TYR A 237 -3.90 -14.38 10.37
CA TYR A 237 -4.83 -14.88 9.36
C TYR A 237 -4.61 -16.37 9.10
N PRO A 238 -5.64 -17.20 9.28
CA PRO A 238 -5.53 -18.62 8.95
C PRO A 238 -5.68 -18.78 7.43
N ALA A 239 -4.60 -18.66 6.69
CA ALA A 239 -4.60 -18.81 5.24
C ALA A 239 -5.28 -20.11 4.79
N LYS A 240 -5.98 -20.04 3.67
CA LYS A 240 -6.68 -21.15 3.04
C LYS A 240 -6.05 -21.45 1.69
N ASP A 241 -6.39 -22.60 1.12
CA ASP A 241 -5.86 -23.04 -0.16
C ASP A 241 -6.69 -22.52 -1.34
N THR A 242 -7.91 -22.03 -1.08
CA THR A 242 -8.80 -21.51 -2.11
C THR A 242 -8.74 -19.98 -2.18
N GLU A 243 -8.64 -19.48 -3.39
CA GLU A 243 -8.60 -18.03 -3.66
C GLU A 243 -9.84 -17.31 -3.13
N SER A 244 -11.03 -17.82 -3.42
CA SER A 244 -12.28 -17.19 -3.02
C SER A 244 -12.43 -17.06 -1.49
N GLU A 245 -11.98 -18.06 -0.73
CA GLU A 245 -11.99 -17.99 0.73
C GLU A 245 -11.00 -16.95 1.26
N ASN A 246 -9.79 -16.90 0.70
CA ASN A 246 -8.77 -15.94 1.10
C ASN A 246 -9.21 -14.51 0.83
N VAL A 247 -9.71 -14.21 -0.38
CA VAL A 247 -10.20 -12.87 -0.75
C VAL A 247 -11.37 -12.45 0.14
N ALA A 248 -12.39 -13.30 0.29
CA ALA A 248 -13.55 -12.99 1.10
C ALA A 248 -13.22 -12.71 2.58
N ARG A 249 -12.24 -13.41 3.15
CA ARG A 249 -11.91 -13.29 4.57
C ARG A 249 -10.90 -12.19 4.88
N MET A 250 -10.00 -11.90 3.95
CA MET A 250 -8.93 -10.91 4.18
C MET A 250 -9.38 -9.48 3.87
N PHE A 251 -10.26 -9.30 2.89
CA PHE A 251 -10.68 -7.98 2.42
C PHE A 251 -12.10 -7.57 2.86
N HIS A 252 -12.76 -8.37 3.66
CA HIS A 252 -14.03 -8.08 4.35
C HIS A 252 -13.84 -8.00 5.86
#